data_65524a7c9fe31742796136242291d5fb
#
_entry.id   65524a7c9fe31742796136242291d5fb
#
_cell.length_a   1.000
_cell.length_b   1.000
_cell.length_c   1.000
_cell.angle_alpha   90.00
_cell.angle_beta   90.00
_cell.angle_gamma   90.00
#
_symmetry.space_group_name_H-M   'P 1'
#
loop_
_entity.id
_entity.type
_entity.pdbx_description
1 polymer ?
#
loop_
_entity_poly.entity_id
_entity_poly.type
_entity_poly.pdbx_seq_one_letter_code
_entity_poly.pdbx_strand_id
1 'polypeptide(L)'
;MRKMWYCILVLICVLKGGGTVRRKRRIMSGLLALCIALSVLPLSACTAPKLTLDPEELYALPELPERYTALNKQLSAIQESGAEYAAPVSGSNIQPVQMMDLDGDGREEALAFFRQGDGEKPLKIHIFTADDDNSYRQAAVIEGSGLAIYSVDYSDIDGDGRMEIIVGWRVSMDLQALAVYSLEPDGARELMRTNYVKYAVADLNKDGKRELTVLRANQDGEGVADCYVSKNGALTLRSSVLVSMTMAELSQQGKVTVGT
;
A
#
# COMPACT_ATOMS: atom_id res chain seq x y z
N MET A 1 -16.66 -24.21 -33.95
CA MET A 1 -16.12 -25.44 -34.54
C MET A 1 -16.39 -26.72 -33.71
N ARG A 2 -16.51 -26.71 -32.39
CA ARG A 2 -16.75 -27.92 -31.55
C ARG A 2 -18.14 -28.56 -31.73
N LYS A 3 -19.20 -27.81 -32.08
CA LYS A 3 -20.57 -28.35 -32.25
C LYS A 3 -20.80 -29.07 -33.59
N MET A 4 -19.98 -28.81 -34.59
CA MET A 4 -20.10 -29.45 -35.91
C MET A 4 -19.61 -30.92 -35.90
N TRP A 5 -18.65 -31.24 -35.05
CA TRP A 5 -18.10 -32.60 -34.88
C TRP A 5 -19.10 -33.57 -34.19
N TYR A 6 -19.95 -33.05 -33.30
CA TYR A 6 -20.95 -33.88 -32.61
C TYR A 6 -22.06 -34.36 -33.56
N CYS A 7 -22.46 -33.52 -34.50
CA CYS A 7 -23.48 -33.92 -35.50
C CYS A 7 -22.95 -34.99 -36.44
N ILE A 8 -21.68 -34.97 -36.82
CA ILE A 8 -21.06 -35.97 -37.73
C ILE A 8 -20.90 -37.31 -37.01
N LEU A 9 -20.56 -37.31 -35.72
CA LEU A 9 -20.41 -38.54 -34.93
C LEU A 9 -21.75 -39.27 -34.70
N VAL A 10 -22.85 -38.53 -34.48
CA VAL A 10 -24.20 -39.11 -34.34
C VAL A 10 -24.68 -39.68 -35.65
N LEU A 11 -24.37 -39.06 -36.80
CA LEU A 11 -24.74 -39.56 -38.12
C LEU A 11 -24.08 -40.90 -38.46
N ILE A 12 -22.82 -41.07 -38.05
CA ILE A 12 -22.05 -42.31 -38.28
C ILE A 12 -22.57 -43.47 -37.41
N CYS A 13 -23.02 -43.23 -36.18
CA CYS A 13 -23.59 -44.25 -35.32
C CYS A 13 -24.95 -44.79 -35.79
N VAL A 14 -25.79 -43.96 -36.42
CA VAL A 14 -27.11 -44.38 -36.92
C VAL A 14 -27.01 -45.25 -38.16
N LEU A 15 -25.95 -45.13 -38.96
CA LEU A 15 -25.73 -45.91 -40.18
C LEU A 15 -25.28 -47.36 -39.95
N LYS A 16 -24.82 -47.73 -38.75
CA LYS A 16 -24.30 -49.07 -38.40
C LYS A 16 -25.34 -50.03 -37.80
N GLY A 17 -26.55 -49.57 -37.49
CA GLY A 17 -27.60 -50.44 -36.92
C GLY A 17 -28.49 -51.10 -38.00
N GLY A 18 -28.49 -52.44 -38.06
CA GLY A 18 -29.22 -53.25 -39.02
C GLY A 18 -30.75 -53.26 -38.84
N GLY A 19 -31.47 -52.20 -39.27
CA GLY A 19 -32.92 -52.10 -39.25
C GLY A 19 -33.49 -52.00 -40.65
N THR A 20 -34.75 -52.49 -40.86
CA THR A 20 -35.40 -52.53 -42.17
C THR A 20 -35.51 -51.15 -42.82
N VAL A 21 -35.32 -51.07 -44.13
CA VAL A 21 -35.20 -49.86 -44.96
C VAL A 21 -36.35 -48.85 -44.74
N ARG A 22 -37.58 -49.35 -44.48
CA ARG A 22 -38.78 -48.51 -44.28
C ARG A 22 -38.75 -47.73 -42.95
N ARG A 23 -38.16 -48.31 -41.89
CA ARG A 23 -38.02 -47.65 -40.56
C ARG A 23 -36.92 -46.63 -40.60
N LYS A 24 -35.78 -46.88 -41.28
CA LYS A 24 -34.67 -45.94 -41.47
C LYS A 24 -35.13 -44.70 -42.27
N ARG A 25 -36.00 -44.80 -43.23
CA ARG A 25 -36.49 -43.66 -44.01
C ARG A 25 -37.34 -42.70 -43.17
N ARG A 26 -38.16 -43.20 -42.22
CA ARG A 26 -38.96 -42.38 -41.30
C ARG A 26 -38.11 -41.70 -40.27
N ILE A 27 -37.09 -42.35 -39.75
CA ILE A 27 -36.16 -41.80 -38.81
C ILE A 27 -35.26 -40.73 -39.46
N MET A 28 -34.81 -40.97 -40.69
CA MET A 28 -34.04 -39.98 -41.47
C MET A 28 -34.86 -38.74 -41.83
N SER A 29 -36.12 -38.91 -42.19
CA SER A 29 -37.02 -37.79 -42.47
C SER A 29 -37.33 -36.98 -41.22
N GLY A 30 -37.47 -37.61 -40.04
CA GLY A 30 -37.63 -36.91 -38.75
C GLY A 30 -36.36 -36.18 -38.29
N LEU A 31 -35.20 -36.77 -38.49
CA LEU A 31 -33.92 -36.13 -38.18
C LEU A 31 -33.62 -34.94 -39.10
N LEU A 32 -33.96 -35.06 -40.41
CA LEU A 32 -33.79 -33.95 -41.34
C LEU A 32 -34.72 -32.79 -41.02
N ALA A 33 -35.99 -33.06 -40.64
CA ALA A 33 -36.92 -32.04 -40.20
C ALA A 33 -36.50 -31.37 -38.91
N LEU A 34 -35.89 -32.11 -37.94
CA LEU A 34 -35.35 -31.57 -36.71
C LEU A 34 -34.12 -30.68 -36.96
N CYS A 35 -33.24 -31.08 -37.87
CA CYS A 35 -32.08 -30.27 -38.24
C CYS A 35 -32.50 -28.96 -38.95
N ILE A 36 -33.52 -29.01 -39.80
CA ILE A 36 -34.06 -27.80 -40.45
C ILE A 36 -34.77 -26.91 -39.43
N ALA A 37 -35.51 -27.47 -38.47
CA ALA A 37 -36.15 -26.70 -37.41
C ALA A 37 -35.12 -26.01 -36.46
N LEU A 38 -33.97 -26.66 -36.18
CA LEU A 38 -32.89 -26.06 -35.39
C LEU A 38 -32.10 -24.99 -36.15
N SER A 39 -32.10 -25.02 -37.49
CA SER A 39 -31.42 -24.01 -38.31
C SER A 39 -32.24 -22.72 -38.51
N VAL A 40 -33.53 -22.76 -38.20
CA VAL A 40 -34.44 -21.60 -38.31
C VAL A 40 -34.60 -20.86 -36.96
N LEU A 41 -34.01 -21.37 -35.87
CA LEU A 41 -33.91 -20.58 -34.66
C LEU A 41 -33.10 -19.31 -34.99
N PRO A 42 -33.69 -18.12 -34.85
CA PRO A 42 -32.93 -16.91 -35.06
C PRO A 42 -31.74 -16.97 -34.11
N LEU A 43 -30.53 -16.92 -34.66
CA LEU A 43 -29.38 -16.48 -33.91
C LEU A 43 -29.75 -15.09 -33.38
N SER A 44 -30.33 -15.05 -32.19
CA SER A 44 -30.29 -13.82 -31.40
C SER A 44 -28.83 -13.53 -31.29
N ALA A 45 -28.29 -12.78 -32.24
CA ALA A 45 -27.00 -12.15 -32.13
C ALA A 45 -27.07 -11.45 -30.78
N CYS A 46 -26.24 -11.90 -29.84
CA CYS A 46 -25.89 -11.05 -28.72
C CYS A 46 -25.50 -9.71 -29.35
N THR A 47 -26.42 -8.77 -29.31
CA THR A 47 -26.03 -7.37 -29.44
C THR A 47 -25.07 -7.16 -28.32
N ALA A 48 -23.75 -7.33 -28.57
CA ALA A 48 -22.74 -6.77 -27.71
C ALA A 48 -23.18 -5.34 -27.49
N PRO A 49 -23.31 -4.87 -26.21
CA PRO A 49 -23.53 -3.46 -25.99
C PRO A 49 -22.44 -2.78 -26.79
N LYS A 50 -22.84 -1.90 -27.71
CA LYS A 50 -21.89 -1.01 -28.34
C LYS A 50 -21.27 -0.25 -27.19
N LEU A 51 -20.04 -0.62 -26.79
CA LEU A 51 -19.21 0.23 -25.97
C LEU A 51 -18.94 1.46 -26.86
N THR A 52 -19.83 2.40 -26.84
CA THR A 52 -19.54 3.75 -27.29
C THR A 52 -18.67 4.33 -26.17
N LEU A 53 -17.39 3.98 -26.18
CA LEU A 53 -16.40 4.70 -25.42
C LEU A 53 -16.39 6.10 -26.02
N ASP A 54 -16.97 7.04 -25.28
CA ASP A 54 -16.81 8.46 -25.59
C ASP A 54 -15.30 8.74 -25.41
N PRO A 55 -14.58 9.23 -26.42
CA PRO A 55 -13.18 9.57 -26.26
C PRO A 55 -12.96 10.55 -25.11
N GLU A 56 -13.91 11.40 -24.77
CA GLU A 56 -13.83 12.33 -23.63
C GLU A 56 -13.90 11.61 -22.29
N GLU A 57 -14.68 10.52 -22.15
CA GLU A 57 -14.69 9.68 -20.95
C GLU A 57 -13.36 8.93 -20.73
N LEU A 58 -12.63 8.60 -21.79
CA LEU A 58 -11.31 7.95 -21.70
C LEU A 58 -10.23 8.90 -21.16
N TYR A 59 -10.43 10.21 -21.30
CA TYR A 59 -9.52 11.24 -20.78
C TYR A 59 -10.04 11.90 -19.51
N ALA A 60 -11.27 11.55 -19.07
CA ALA A 60 -11.76 11.99 -17.77
C ALA A 60 -10.86 11.38 -16.68
N LEU A 61 -10.28 12.23 -15.85
CA LEU A 61 -9.58 11.77 -14.65
C LEU A 61 -10.59 10.99 -13.81
N PRO A 62 -10.17 9.83 -13.24
CA PRO A 62 -11.04 9.08 -12.33
C PRO A 62 -11.59 10.02 -11.26
N GLU A 63 -12.90 10.12 -11.13
CA GLU A 63 -13.49 10.87 -10.04
C GLU A 63 -13.11 10.19 -8.72
N LEU A 64 -12.57 10.98 -7.81
CA LEU A 64 -12.27 10.50 -6.47
C LEU A 64 -13.58 10.08 -5.79
N PRO A 65 -13.62 8.94 -5.08
CA PRO A 65 -14.77 8.58 -4.26
C PRO A 65 -15.16 9.76 -3.35
N GLU A 66 -16.44 9.97 -3.16
CA GLU A 66 -16.98 11.13 -2.39
C GLU A 66 -16.32 11.27 -1.01
N ARG A 67 -15.99 10.14 -0.38
CA ARG A 67 -15.30 10.13 0.92
C ARG A 67 -13.94 10.84 0.93
N TYR A 68 -13.27 10.97 -0.22
CA TYR A 68 -11.97 11.67 -0.33
C TYR A 68 -12.10 13.10 -0.85
N THR A 69 -13.29 13.54 -1.22
CA THR A 69 -13.49 14.91 -1.74
C THR A 69 -13.13 15.96 -0.70
N ALA A 70 -13.51 15.75 0.56
CA ALA A 70 -13.17 16.65 1.66
C ALA A 70 -11.67 16.70 1.92
N LEU A 71 -10.98 15.54 1.90
CA LEU A 71 -9.52 15.46 2.02
C LEU A 71 -8.84 16.21 0.87
N ASN A 72 -9.26 15.94 -0.38
CA ASN A 72 -8.68 16.58 -1.56
C ASN A 72 -8.79 18.11 -1.52
N LYS A 73 -9.90 18.65 -0.99
CA LYS A 73 -10.05 20.08 -0.80
C LYS A 73 -9.02 20.66 0.17
N GLN A 74 -8.71 19.95 1.26
CA GLN A 74 -7.69 20.40 2.22
C GLN A 74 -6.29 20.30 1.64
N LEU A 75 -5.97 19.21 0.91
CA LEU A 75 -4.69 19.04 0.23
C LEU A 75 -4.47 20.14 -0.83
N SER A 76 -5.50 20.46 -1.60
CA SER A 76 -5.47 21.57 -2.58
C SER A 76 -5.22 22.92 -1.92
N ALA A 77 -5.85 23.21 -0.79
CA ALA A 77 -5.63 24.46 -0.06
C ALA A 77 -4.17 24.58 0.45
N ILE A 78 -3.54 23.46 0.87
CA ILE A 78 -2.12 23.44 1.24
C ILE A 78 -1.25 23.74 0.03
N GLN A 79 -1.53 23.13 -1.13
CA GLN A 79 -0.79 23.42 -2.38
C GLN A 79 -0.96 24.88 -2.83
N GLU A 80 -2.16 25.45 -2.74
CA GLU A 80 -2.44 26.85 -3.06
C GLU A 80 -1.67 27.82 -2.15
N SER A 81 -1.30 27.38 -0.93
CA SER A 81 -0.43 28.15 -0.03
C SER A 81 1.06 28.10 -0.42
N GLY A 82 1.40 27.47 -1.55
CA GLY A 82 2.76 27.36 -2.07
C GLY A 82 3.52 26.11 -1.60
N ALA A 83 2.83 25.10 -1.06
CA ALA A 83 3.43 23.82 -0.73
C ALA A 83 3.49 22.90 -1.96
N GLU A 84 4.56 22.14 -2.08
CA GLU A 84 4.74 21.11 -3.10
C GLU A 84 4.80 19.72 -2.45
N TYR A 85 4.26 18.71 -3.12
CA TYR A 85 4.40 17.34 -2.63
C TYR A 85 5.87 16.92 -2.51
N ALA A 86 6.21 16.34 -1.39
CA ALA A 86 7.55 15.85 -1.06
C ALA A 86 7.48 14.40 -0.55
N ALA A 87 7.09 13.50 -1.43
CA ALA A 87 6.97 12.08 -1.11
C ALA A 87 8.27 11.50 -0.54
N PRO A 88 8.20 10.47 0.33
CA PRO A 88 9.37 9.74 0.76
C PRO A 88 10.15 9.16 -0.43
N VAL A 89 11.48 9.25 -0.38
CA VAL A 89 12.33 8.88 -1.53
C VAL A 89 12.82 7.43 -1.50
N SER A 90 12.54 6.69 -0.43
CA SER A 90 13.00 5.31 -0.23
C SER A 90 11.99 4.51 0.62
N GLY A 91 12.14 3.18 0.62
CA GLY A 91 11.26 2.28 1.37
C GLY A 91 10.06 1.82 0.55
N SER A 92 9.08 1.26 1.23
CA SER A 92 7.84 0.74 0.61
C SER A 92 6.77 1.81 0.46
N ASN A 93 6.78 2.82 1.32
CA ASN A 93 5.76 3.86 1.43
C ASN A 93 6.26 5.14 0.75
N ILE A 94 6.19 5.19 -0.58
CA ILE A 94 6.73 6.29 -1.40
C ILE A 94 5.65 7.19 -2.03
N GLN A 95 4.39 7.00 -1.68
CA GLN A 95 3.30 7.83 -2.18
C GLN A 95 3.28 9.19 -1.47
N PRO A 96 2.91 10.28 -2.16
CA PRO A 96 2.80 11.61 -1.54
C PRO A 96 1.62 11.76 -0.59
N VAL A 97 0.64 10.85 -0.66
CA VAL A 97 -0.46 10.72 0.30
C VAL A 97 -0.60 9.23 0.62
N GLN A 98 -0.62 8.91 1.89
CA GLN A 98 -0.72 7.53 2.38
C GLN A 98 -1.91 7.43 3.33
N MET A 99 -2.58 6.28 3.29
CA MET A 99 -3.70 5.97 4.16
C MET A 99 -3.30 4.87 5.12
N MET A 100 -3.49 5.09 6.42
CA MET A 100 -3.11 4.16 7.48
C MET A 100 -4.01 4.36 8.70
N ASP A 101 -4.55 3.29 9.24
CA ASP A 101 -5.21 3.30 10.55
C ASP A 101 -4.14 3.44 11.64
N LEU A 102 -3.95 4.69 12.10
CA LEU A 102 -2.90 5.03 13.07
C LEU A 102 -3.36 4.84 14.51
N ASP A 103 -4.65 5.04 14.79
CA ASP A 103 -5.17 5.02 16.16
C ASP A 103 -5.90 3.71 16.52
N GLY A 104 -6.01 2.77 15.56
CA GLY A 104 -6.60 1.45 15.75
C GLY A 104 -8.13 1.46 15.83
N ASP A 105 -8.80 2.52 15.34
CA ASP A 105 -10.27 2.64 15.39
C ASP A 105 -10.96 2.00 14.16
N GLY A 106 -10.18 1.51 13.19
CA GLY A 106 -10.63 0.87 11.95
C GLY A 106 -10.91 1.85 10.82
N ARG A 107 -10.62 3.15 10.99
CA ARG A 107 -10.65 4.17 9.96
C ARG A 107 -9.22 4.59 9.63
N GLU A 108 -8.98 4.92 8.36
CA GLU A 108 -7.64 5.30 7.94
C GLU A 108 -7.44 6.82 8.07
N GLU A 109 -6.36 7.22 8.73
CA GLU A 109 -5.80 8.56 8.68
C GLU A 109 -5.11 8.77 7.36
N ALA A 110 -5.12 10.02 6.86
CA ALA A 110 -4.35 10.41 5.70
C ALA A 110 -3.07 11.15 6.13
N LEU A 111 -1.94 10.67 5.66
CA LEU A 111 -0.66 11.35 5.82
C LEU A 111 -0.23 11.94 4.48
N ALA A 112 -0.07 13.25 4.42
CA ALA A 112 0.33 13.95 3.21
C ALA A 112 1.68 14.66 3.42
N PHE A 113 2.59 14.40 2.49
CA PHE A 113 3.99 14.82 2.57
C PHE A 113 4.24 16.03 1.69
N PHE A 114 4.69 17.14 2.29
CA PHE A 114 4.91 18.39 1.60
C PHE A 114 6.28 18.99 1.92
N ARG A 115 6.73 19.81 0.99
CA ARG A 115 7.75 20.85 1.22
C ARG A 115 7.06 22.20 1.14
N GLN A 116 7.26 23.05 2.14
CA GLN A 116 6.65 24.36 2.22
C GLN A 116 7.65 25.41 2.71
N GLY A 117 7.93 26.39 1.88
CA GLY A 117 8.87 27.47 2.17
C GLY A 117 10.34 27.03 2.28
N ASP A 118 11.20 28.00 2.62
CA ASP A 118 12.65 27.86 2.74
C ASP A 118 13.14 28.00 4.20
N GLY A 119 12.24 27.82 5.15
CA GLY A 119 12.55 27.93 6.58
C GLY A 119 13.41 26.78 7.10
N GLU A 120 13.69 26.78 8.41
CA GLU A 120 14.51 25.74 9.06
C GLU A 120 13.87 24.33 8.96
N LYS A 121 12.55 24.26 8.89
CA LYS A 121 11.76 23.02 8.82
C LYS A 121 10.81 23.03 7.62
N PRO A 122 11.33 22.94 6.39
CA PRO A 122 10.50 23.03 5.19
C PRO A 122 9.70 21.75 4.90
N LEU A 123 10.10 20.62 5.49
CA LEU A 123 9.43 19.34 5.27
C LEU A 123 8.27 19.21 6.27
N LYS A 124 7.07 18.91 5.76
CA LYS A 124 5.85 18.80 6.55
C LYS A 124 5.16 17.49 6.27
N ILE A 125 4.73 16.81 7.32
CA ILE A 125 3.84 15.65 7.23
C ILE A 125 2.54 16.09 7.87
N HIS A 126 1.52 16.37 7.06
CA HIS A 126 0.19 16.69 7.51
C HIS A 126 -0.59 15.40 7.76
N ILE A 127 -1.16 15.26 8.94
CA ILE A 127 -1.96 14.10 9.35
C ILE A 127 -3.41 14.56 9.49
N PHE A 128 -4.30 13.86 8.81
CA PHE A 128 -5.74 14.13 8.81
C PHE A 128 -6.47 12.92 9.32
N THR A 129 -7.35 13.09 10.28
CA THR A 129 -8.27 12.08 10.78
C THR A 129 -9.62 12.21 10.09
N ALA A 130 -10.28 11.07 9.82
CA ALA A 130 -11.62 11.04 9.28
C ALA A 130 -12.65 11.16 10.40
N ASP A 131 -13.62 12.07 10.23
CA ASP A 131 -14.78 12.16 11.10
C ASP A 131 -15.93 11.25 10.61
N ASP A 132 -16.97 11.04 11.43
CA ASP A 132 -18.09 10.14 11.15
C ASP A 132 -18.91 10.54 9.89
N ASP A 133 -18.86 11.79 9.48
CA ASP A 133 -19.54 12.34 8.30
C ASP A 133 -18.71 12.27 7.01
N ASN A 134 -17.61 11.49 7.02
CA ASN A 134 -16.61 11.44 5.95
C ASN A 134 -15.88 12.77 5.68
N SER A 135 -15.93 13.71 6.60
CA SER A 135 -15.03 14.86 6.55
C SER A 135 -13.63 14.46 7.04
N TYR A 136 -12.64 15.29 6.72
CA TYR A 136 -11.28 15.15 7.23
C TYR A 136 -10.90 16.43 7.95
N ARG A 137 -10.35 16.27 9.15
CA ARG A 137 -9.75 17.39 9.90
C ARG A 137 -8.27 17.16 10.08
N GLN A 138 -7.48 18.21 10.01
CA GLN A 138 -6.06 18.13 10.32
C GLN A 138 -5.87 17.85 11.82
N ALA A 139 -5.30 16.68 12.15
CA ALA A 139 -5.02 16.26 13.52
C ALA A 139 -3.64 16.73 13.98
N ALA A 140 -2.64 16.67 13.09
CA ALA A 140 -1.27 17.03 13.42
C ALA A 140 -0.47 17.50 12.20
N VAL A 141 0.65 18.17 12.48
CA VAL A 141 1.71 18.42 11.49
C VAL A 141 3.04 18.06 12.12
N ILE A 142 3.76 17.12 11.51
CA ILE A 142 5.15 16.82 11.87
C ILE A 142 6.05 17.67 10.99
N GLU A 143 6.96 18.41 11.60
CA GLU A 143 7.89 19.26 10.89
C GLU A 143 9.30 18.69 10.91
N GLY A 144 9.95 18.72 9.76
CA GLY A 144 11.30 18.21 9.59
C GLY A 144 12.22 19.19 8.88
N SER A 145 13.48 19.18 9.27
CA SER A 145 14.56 19.89 8.60
C SER A 145 15.32 18.96 7.65
N GLY A 146 16.00 19.54 6.66
CA GLY A 146 16.88 18.82 5.76
C GLY A 146 16.42 18.76 4.32
N LEU A 147 17.02 17.82 3.58
CA LEU A 147 16.91 17.75 2.12
C LEU A 147 15.68 16.98 1.63
N ALA A 148 15.26 15.96 2.36
CA ALA A 148 14.11 15.14 1.98
C ALA A 148 13.56 14.32 3.15
N ILE A 149 12.31 13.90 3.06
CA ILE A 149 11.78 12.77 3.82
C ILE A 149 12.36 11.52 3.15
N TYR A 150 13.23 10.78 3.86
CA TYR A 150 13.93 9.66 3.25
C TYR A 150 13.04 8.42 3.20
N SER A 151 12.46 8.03 4.33
CA SER A 151 11.55 6.90 4.43
C SER A 151 10.47 7.14 5.47
N VAL A 152 9.35 6.47 5.34
CA VAL A 152 8.28 6.42 6.34
C VAL A 152 7.83 4.97 6.49
N ASP A 153 7.77 4.50 7.73
CA ASP A 153 7.23 3.20 8.10
C ASP A 153 6.26 3.34 9.27
N TYR A 154 5.41 2.34 9.45
CA TYR A 154 4.39 2.30 10.50
C TYR A 154 4.53 1.01 11.28
N SER A 155 4.44 1.07 12.60
CA SER A 155 4.54 -0.11 13.44
C SER A 155 3.96 0.16 14.82
N ASP A 156 3.12 -0.73 15.31
CA ASP A 156 2.76 -0.78 16.73
C ASP A 156 3.98 -1.27 17.52
N ILE A 157 4.73 -0.33 18.09
CA ILE A 157 6.00 -0.63 18.81
C ILE A 157 5.72 -1.03 20.24
N ASP A 158 4.73 -0.42 20.88
CA ASP A 158 4.49 -0.65 22.31
C ASP A 158 3.35 -1.63 22.60
N GLY A 159 2.70 -2.15 21.55
CA GLY A 159 1.68 -3.19 21.65
C GLY A 159 0.34 -2.68 22.16
N ASP A 160 0.05 -1.39 22.00
CA ASP A 160 -1.21 -0.77 22.43
C ASP A 160 -2.31 -0.79 21.36
N GLY A 161 -1.98 -1.26 20.15
CA GLY A 161 -2.87 -1.34 18.99
C GLY A 161 -2.85 -0.10 18.10
N ARG A 162 -2.04 0.91 18.42
CA ARG A 162 -1.85 2.12 17.63
C ARG A 162 -0.52 2.06 16.88
N MET A 163 -0.45 2.70 15.72
CA MET A 163 0.76 2.67 14.91
C MET A 163 1.62 3.91 15.16
N GLU A 164 2.87 3.70 15.59
CA GLU A 164 3.88 4.74 15.56
C GLU A 164 4.33 5.01 14.14
N ILE A 165 4.62 6.29 13.86
CA ILE A 165 5.14 6.78 12.59
C ILE A 165 6.65 6.88 12.69
N ILE A 166 7.37 6.08 11.93
CA ILE A 166 8.83 6.04 11.90
C ILE A 166 9.31 6.81 10.69
N VAL A 167 9.95 7.95 10.88
CA VAL A 167 10.36 8.85 9.81
C VAL A 167 11.87 8.90 9.71
N GLY A 168 12.41 8.54 8.56
CA GLY A 168 13.79 8.79 8.18
C GLY A 168 13.90 10.14 7.49
N TRP A 169 14.69 11.05 8.05
CA TRP A 169 14.98 12.37 7.49
C TRP A 169 16.35 12.38 6.84
N ARG A 170 16.47 12.80 5.58
CA ARG A 170 17.77 13.10 4.97
C ARG A 170 18.17 14.52 5.36
N VAL A 171 19.01 14.65 6.38
CA VAL A 171 19.44 15.93 6.92
C VAL A 171 20.47 16.59 5.99
N SER A 172 21.44 15.80 5.50
CA SER A 172 22.43 16.22 4.49
C SER A 172 22.71 15.08 3.51
N MET A 173 23.71 15.22 2.65
CA MET A 173 24.13 14.15 1.73
C MET A 173 24.60 12.90 2.47
N ASP A 174 25.25 13.07 3.61
CA ASP A 174 25.91 12.01 4.39
C ASP A 174 25.23 11.71 5.73
N LEU A 175 24.21 12.48 6.10
CA LEU A 175 23.57 12.37 7.41
C LEU A 175 22.07 12.11 7.28
N GLN A 176 21.63 11.05 7.91
CA GLN A 176 20.22 10.71 8.09
C GLN A 176 19.86 10.70 9.57
N ALA A 177 18.68 11.21 9.90
CA ALA A 177 18.10 11.16 11.25
C ALA A 177 16.82 10.31 11.20
N LEU A 178 16.65 9.46 12.20
CA LEU A 178 15.45 8.69 12.47
C LEU A 178 14.68 9.36 13.60
N ALA A 179 13.39 9.55 13.41
CA ALA A 179 12.49 9.99 14.48
C ALA A 179 11.24 9.11 14.49
N VAL A 180 10.72 8.85 15.66
CA VAL A 180 9.51 8.07 15.87
C VAL A 180 8.48 8.95 16.56
N TYR A 181 7.25 8.92 16.06
CA TYR A 181 6.15 9.74 16.55
C TYR A 181 4.94 8.87 16.87
N SER A 182 4.22 9.24 17.91
CA SER A 182 2.87 8.75 18.22
C SER A 182 1.85 9.84 17.91
N LEU A 183 0.71 9.47 17.33
CA LEU A 183 -0.42 10.38 17.13
C LEU A 183 -1.24 10.44 18.42
N GLU A 184 -1.24 11.59 19.07
CA GLU A 184 -1.98 11.86 20.29
C GLU A 184 -3.20 12.76 19.99
N PRO A 185 -4.20 12.86 20.89
CA PRO A 185 -5.37 13.73 20.67
C PRO A 185 -5.04 15.21 20.47
N ASP A 186 -3.91 15.67 20.99
CA ASP A 186 -3.42 17.05 20.91
C ASP A 186 -2.33 17.27 19.85
N GLY A 187 -2.02 16.23 19.05
CA GLY A 187 -1.04 16.33 17.97
C GLY A 187 -0.09 15.15 17.88
N ALA A 188 0.99 15.28 17.13
CA ALA A 188 2.04 14.27 17.02
C ALA A 188 3.12 14.49 18.06
N ARG A 189 3.36 13.49 18.90
CA ARG A 189 4.41 13.51 19.94
C ARG A 189 5.64 12.73 19.49
N GLU A 190 6.81 13.35 19.51
CA GLU A 190 8.08 12.68 19.22
C GLU A 190 8.48 11.78 20.40
N LEU A 191 8.66 10.48 20.14
CA LEU A 191 9.06 9.48 21.14
C LEU A 191 10.57 9.34 21.26
N MET A 192 11.29 9.53 20.14
CA MET A 192 12.74 9.51 20.08
C MET A 192 13.25 10.11 18.76
N ARG A 193 14.52 10.55 18.80
CA ARG A 193 15.28 10.96 17.61
C ARG A 193 16.74 10.56 17.75
N THR A 194 17.34 10.05 16.68
CA THR A 194 18.76 9.70 16.60
C THR A 194 19.26 9.74 15.16
N ASN A 195 20.57 9.80 14.97
CA ASN A 195 21.13 9.52 13.64
C ASN A 195 21.07 8.03 13.34
N TYR A 196 21.01 7.67 12.06
CA TYR A 196 20.97 6.27 11.68
C TYR A 196 21.59 6.02 10.29
N VAL A 197 21.97 4.77 10.06
CA VAL A 197 22.33 4.23 8.74
C VAL A 197 21.29 3.21 8.30
N LYS A 198 20.86 2.36 9.23
CA LYS A 198 19.77 1.37 9.03
C LYS A 198 19.01 1.22 10.33
N TYR A 199 17.75 0.79 10.24
CA TYR A 199 16.95 0.40 11.39
C TYR A 199 16.08 -0.82 11.05
N ALA A 200 15.61 -1.48 12.06
CA ALA A 200 14.60 -2.55 11.96
C ALA A 200 13.72 -2.55 13.20
N VAL A 201 12.46 -2.92 13.01
CA VAL A 201 11.47 -3.06 14.08
C VAL A 201 11.03 -4.52 14.12
N ALA A 202 11.22 -5.19 15.26
CA ALA A 202 10.85 -6.58 15.44
C ALA A 202 10.63 -6.89 16.92
N ASP A 203 9.73 -7.82 17.20
CA ASP A 203 9.58 -8.40 18.54
C ASP A 203 10.70 -9.42 18.78
N LEU A 204 11.79 -8.97 19.40
CA LEU A 204 13.02 -9.77 19.59
C LEU A 204 12.88 -10.75 20.77
N ASN A 205 12.10 -10.41 21.77
CA ASN A 205 11.96 -11.16 23.01
C ASN A 205 10.63 -11.95 23.08
N LYS A 206 9.72 -11.75 22.10
CA LYS A 206 8.41 -12.38 21.96
C LYS A 206 7.44 -12.05 23.12
N ASP A 207 7.49 -10.81 23.59
CA ASP A 207 6.58 -10.30 24.61
C ASP A 207 5.35 -9.56 24.04
N GLY A 208 5.23 -9.50 22.70
CA GLY A 208 4.15 -8.83 21.98
C GLY A 208 4.43 -7.36 21.72
N LYS A 209 5.52 -6.81 22.21
CA LYS A 209 6.02 -5.47 21.90
C LYS A 209 7.19 -5.56 20.95
N ARG A 210 7.46 -4.50 20.22
CA ARG A 210 8.54 -4.50 19.25
C ARG A 210 9.71 -3.65 19.74
N GLU A 211 10.89 -4.15 19.54
CA GLU A 211 12.13 -3.40 19.72
C GLU A 211 12.49 -2.67 18.43
N LEU A 212 12.97 -1.43 18.57
CA LEU A 212 13.58 -0.69 17.48
C LEU A 212 15.11 -0.83 17.57
N THR A 213 15.70 -1.56 16.60
CA THR A 213 17.15 -1.66 16.48
C THR A 213 17.66 -0.64 15.48
N VAL A 214 18.61 0.18 15.87
CA VAL A 214 19.21 1.25 15.05
C VAL A 214 20.70 1.02 14.90
N LEU A 215 21.19 0.94 13.67
CA LEU A 215 22.60 0.95 13.34
C LEU A 215 23.03 2.38 12.99
N ARG A 216 24.00 2.92 13.68
CA ARG A 216 24.52 4.30 13.48
C ARG A 216 26.02 4.40 13.71
N ALA A 217 26.63 5.49 13.30
CA ALA A 217 27.97 5.88 13.76
C ALA A 217 27.87 6.66 15.06
N ASN A 218 28.81 6.42 15.99
CA ASN A 218 29.00 7.27 17.18
C ASN A 218 29.81 8.54 16.84
N GLN A 219 30.13 9.35 17.85
CA GLN A 219 30.88 10.60 17.65
C GLN A 219 32.32 10.37 17.17
N ASP A 220 32.89 9.20 17.47
CA ASP A 220 34.23 8.80 17.04
C ASP A 220 34.25 8.15 15.67
N GLY A 221 33.10 8.00 15.00
CA GLY A 221 32.93 7.36 13.69
C GLY A 221 32.84 5.83 13.75
N GLU A 222 32.79 5.25 14.97
CA GLU A 222 32.63 3.81 15.14
C GLU A 222 31.17 3.39 14.98
N GLY A 223 30.95 2.19 14.48
CA GLY A 223 29.62 1.60 14.36
C GLY A 223 29.03 1.24 15.74
N VAL A 224 27.75 1.56 15.91
CA VAL A 224 26.98 1.21 17.11
C VAL A 224 25.64 0.64 16.70
N ALA A 225 25.25 -0.48 17.31
CA ALA A 225 23.91 -1.03 17.24
C ALA A 225 23.19 -0.74 18.56
N ASP A 226 22.18 0.10 18.50
CA ASP A 226 21.34 0.50 19.63
C ASP A 226 20.02 -0.25 19.56
N CYS A 227 19.55 -0.75 20.71
CA CYS A 227 18.24 -1.34 20.87
C CYS A 227 17.37 -0.46 21.76
N TYR A 228 16.27 0.03 21.24
CA TYR A 228 15.29 0.84 21.95
C TYR A 228 14.03 0.03 22.27
N VAL A 229 13.46 0.29 23.42
CA VAL A 229 12.20 -0.34 23.90
C VAL A 229 11.23 0.74 24.34
N SER A 230 9.92 0.47 24.17
CA SER A 230 8.89 1.33 24.74
C SER A 230 8.84 1.19 26.24
N LYS A 231 8.91 2.32 26.94
CA LYS A 231 8.79 2.43 28.39
C LYS A 231 8.14 3.75 28.77
N ASN A 232 7.02 3.67 29.50
CA ASN A 232 6.28 4.85 29.96
C ASN A 232 5.95 5.85 28.85
N GLY A 233 5.54 5.34 27.68
CA GLY A 233 5.15 6.16 26.52
C GLY A 233 6.32 6.86 25.81
N ALA A 234 7.55 6.39 25.97
CA ALA A 234 8.72 6.87 25.24
C ALA A 234 9.59 5.70 24.79
N LEU A 235 10.38 5.88 23.73
CA LEU A 235 11.39 4.92 23.31
C LEU A 235 12.70 5.20 24.05
N THR A 236 13.10 4.24 24.87
CA THR A 236 14.32 4.36 25.70
C THR A 236 15.38 3.37 25.25
N LEU A 237 16.63 3.80 25.28
CA LEU A 237 17.78 2.96 24.97
C LEU A 237 17.90 1.85 26.03
N ARG A 238 17.80 0.59 25.60
CA ARG A 238 17.96 -0.60 26.44
C ARG A 238 19.40 -1.09 26.45
N SER A 239 20.01 -1.16 25.27
CA SER A 239 21.38 -1.64 25.10
C SER A 239 22.05 -0.99 23.89
N SER A 240 23.36 -0.89 23.95
CA SER A 240 24.22 -0.35 22.90
C SER A 240 25.45 -1.23 22.76
N VAL A 241 25.80 -1.63 21.56
CA VAL A 241 26.93 -2.52 21.26
C VAL A 241 27.75 -1.92 20.14
N LEU A 242 29.08 -1.88 20.30
CA LEU A 242 30.01 -1.50 19.24
C LEU A 242 30.06 -2.58 18.16
N VAL A 243 30.00 -2.16 16.91
CA VAL A 243 30.04 -3.03 15.74
C VAL A 243 30.91 -2.44 14.64
N SER A 244 31.49 -3.27 13.79
CA SER A 244 32.20 -2.78 12.60
C SER A 244 31.20 -2.34 11.55
N MET A 245 31.15 -1.07 11.22
CA MET A 245 30.21 -0.53 10.21
C MET A 245 30.40 -1.12 8.81
N THR A 246 31.63 -1.49 8.46
CA THR A 246 31.94 -2.09 7.15
C THR A 246 31.48 -3.53 7.01
N MET A 247 31.23 -4.20 8.14
CA MET A 247 30.90 -5.62 8.19
C MET A 247 29.54 -5.89 8.87
N ALA A 248 28.92 -4.86 9.45
CA ALA A 248 27.64 -5.02 10.12
C ALA A 248 26.48 -4.98 9.14
N GLU A 249 25.62 -5.98 9.20
CA GLU A 249 24.34 -6.05 8.51
C GLU A 249 23.21 -6.10 9.52
N LEU A 250 22.19 -5.31 9.29
CA LEU A 250 20.95 -5.33 10.06
C LEU A 250 19.85 -5.97 9.24
N SER A 251 19.35 -7.11 9.70
CA SER A 251 18.21 -7.79 9.07
C SER A 251 16.90 -7.11 9.43
N GLN A 252 15.85 -7.34 8.63
CA GLN A 252 14.48 -6.87 8.93
C GLN A 252 13.94 -7.42 10.26
N GLN A 253 14.48 -8.53 10.76
CA GLN A 253 14.13 -9.08 12.06
C GLN A 253 14.92 -8.46 13.22
N GLY A 254 15.60 -7.33 13.00
CA GLY A 254 16.36 -6.63 14.02
C GLY A 254 17.67 -7.29 14.46
N LYS A 255 18.10 -8.34 13.76
CA LYS A 255 19.35 -9.05 14.08
C LYS A 255 20.52 -8.35 13.41
N VAL A 256 21.54 -7.98 14.18
CA VAL A 256 22.82 -7.50 13.68
C VAL A 256 23.76 -8.67 13.49
N THR A 257 24.29 -8.84 12.28
CA THR A 257 25.37 -9.78 11.96
C THR A 257 26.61 -9.01 11.62
N VAL A 258 27.75 -9.42 12.17
CA VAL A 258 29.07 -8.88 11.83
C VAL A 258 29.77 -9.93 11.00
N GLY A 259 30.16 -9.59 9.76
CA GLY A 259 30.92 -10.46 8.89
C GLY A 259 32.29 -10.78 9.51
N THR A 260 32.74 -11.99 9.30
CA THR A 260 34.09 -12.46 9.69
C THR A 260 35.10 -12.23 8.60
#